data_102447fe0b49da521c2144c9b14b3b31
#
_entry.id   102447fe0b49da521c2144c9b14b3b31
#
_cell.length_a   1.000
_cell.length_b   1.000
_cell.length_c   1.000
_cell.angle_alpha   90.00
_cell.angle_beta   90.00
_cell.angle_gamma   90.00
#
_symmetry.space_group_name_H-M   'P 1'
#
loop_
_entity.id
_entity.type
_entity.pdbx_description
1 polymer ?
#
loop_
_entity_poly.entity_id
_entity_poly.type
_entity_poly.pdbx_seq_one_letter_code
_entity_poly.pdbx_strand_id
1 'polypeptide(L)'
;FKNDRVLYFGDNFLFADYEDSSKGFFKLIPPHHMGPPERCYYTQITDIPGLQVNHYGKGLGILIPWTPGLLYYRDGYANTFRFMRDLLENIAGIKNVEGAPFSPMIEVSSGMEREGRHTLIQLVNNTGHFGTSYFQPVPVYGISLKLPCSKKPVTVSSQTTGKEIPYLWEGGTLSLTVDCPGYFEGIFVQY
;
A
#
# COMPACT_ATOMS: atom_id res chain seq x y z
N PHE A 1 -12.90 4.35 -1.25
CA PHE A 1 -12.26 5.15 -0.18
C PHE A 1 -13.20 5.19 1.03
N LYS A 2 -12.93 4.34 2.03
CA LYS A 2 -13.85 4.21 3.18
C LYS A 2 -13.46 5.08 4.37
N ASN A 3 -12.18 5.42 4.50
CA ASN A 3 -11.63 5.95 5.75
C ASN A 3 -11.18 7.40 5.67
N ASP A 4 -10.86 7.91 4.50
CA ASP A 4 -10.31 9.25 4.36
C ASP A 4 -11.29 10.14 3.60
N ARG A 5 -11.83 11.15 4.27
CA ARG A 5 -12.74 12.14 3.68
C ARG A 5 -12.00 13.35 3.12
N VAL A 6 -10.84 13.63 3.68
CA VAL A 6 -9.97 14.75 3.30
C VAL A 6 -8.55 14.25 3.16
N LEU A 7 -7.90 14.60 2.05
CA LEU A 7 -6.49 14.33 1.78
C LEU A 7 -5.75 15.65 1.67
N TYR A 8 -4.58 15.71 2.27
CA TYR A 8 -3.65 16.80 2.04
C TYR A 8 -2.84 16.49 0.79
N PHE A 9 -2.83 17.37 -0.21
CA PHE A 9 -2.07 17.10 -1.43
C PHE A 9 -0.68 17.75 -1.44
N GLY A 10 -0.47 18.87 -0.78
CA GLY A 10 0.83 19.59 -0.70
C GLY A 10 1.57 19.72 -2.03
N ASP A 11 2.36 20.74 -2.27
CA ASP A 11 3.11 21.01 -3.49
C ASP A 11 2.25 21.39 -4.71
N ASN A 12 2.45 20.72 -5.84
CA ASN A 12 1.84 21.09 -7.12
C ASN A 12 0.56 20.31 -7.39
N PHE A 13 -0.42 21.01 -7.92
CA PHE A 13 -1.64 20.43 -8.45
C PHE A 13 -1.73 20.79 -9.95
N LEU A 14 -1.85 19.77 -10.80
CA LEU A 14 -2.02 19.95 -12.25
C LEU A 14 -3.49 20.20 -12.57
N PHE A 15 -3.82 21.38 -13.04
CA PHE A 15 -5.15 21.68 -13.55
C PHE A 15 -5.31 21.08 -14.95
N ALA A 16 -6.34 20.27 -15.13
CA ALA A 16 -6.68 19.66 -16.41
C ALA A 16 -8.17 19.87 -16.72
N ASP A 17 -8.49 19.98 -18.00
CA ASP A 17 -9.86 19.96 -18.45
C ASP A 17 -10.34 18.52 -18.60
N TYR A 18 -11.47 18.21 -17.98
CA TYR A 18 -12.08 16.89 -17.99
C TYR A 18 -13.37 16.92 -18.81
N GLU A 19 -13.53 15.98 -19.73
CA GLU A 19 -14.79 15.84 -20.48
C GLU A 19 -15.97 15.56 -19.54
N ASP A 20 -15.73 14.81 -18.47
CA ASP A 20 -16.72 14.47 -17.46
C ASP A 20 -16.11 14.43 -16.06
N SER A 21 -16.18 15.55 -15.35
CA SER A 21 -15.68 15.68 -13.97
C SER A 21 -16.54 14.91 -12.94
N SER A 22 -17.75 14.46 -13.32
CA SER A 22 -18.62 13.70 -12.42
C SER A 22 -18.05 12.32 -12.03
N LYS A 23 -17.12 11.78 -12.83
CA LYS A 23 -16.38 10.54 -12.57
C LYS A 23 -15.18 10.74 -11.63
N GLY A 24 -14.97 11.96 -11.14
CA GLY A 24 -13.86 12.29 -10.28
C GLY A 24 -14.19 12.11 -8.79
N PHE A 25 -13.12 11.92 -8.02
CA PHE A 25 -13.16 11.82 -6.57
C PHE A 25 -12.30 12.92 -5.94
N PHE A 26 -12.52 13.20 -4.66
CA PHE A 26 -11.71 14.16 -3.90
C PHE A 26 -11.66 15.55 -4.53
N LYS A 27 -12.78 16.24 -4.54
CA LYS A 27 -12.87 17.61 -5.05
C LYS A 27 -11.85 18.52 -4.37
N LEU A 28 -11.15 19.32 -5.16
CA LEU A 28 -10.15 20.25 -4.67
C LEU A 28 -10.77 21.27 -3.72
N ILE A 29 -10.20 21.42 -2.55
CA ILE A 29 -10.44 22.52 -1.62
C ILE A 29 -9.26 23.47 -1.78
N PRO A 30 -9.48 24.71 -2.26
CA PRO A 30 -8.41 25.68 -2.44
C PRO A 30 -7.72 26.03 -1.12
N PRO A 31 -6.44 26.44 -1.16
CA PRO A 31 -5.78 26.94 0.03
C PRO A 31 -6.49 28.18 0.58
N HIS A 32 -6.54 28.30 1.86
CA HIS A 32 -7.08 29.47 2.58
C HIS A 32 -6.00 30.21 3.34
N HIS A 33 -6.32 31.40 3.82
CA HIS A 33 -5.39 32.19 4.60
C HIS A 33 -5.02 31.49 5.91
N MET A 34 -3.77 31.64 6.30
CA MET A 34 -3.29 31.21 7.61
C MET A 34 -3.67 32.26 8.65
N GLY A 35 -4.17 31.84 9.80
CA GLY A 35 -4.60 32.74 10.87
C GLY A 35 -5.29 31.99 11.99
N PRO A 36 -5.93 32.71 12.93
CA PRO A 36 -6.65 32.07 14.02
C PRO A 36 -7.83 31.22 13.49
N PRO A 37 -8.20 30.14 14.18
CA PRO A 37 -9.24 29.18 13.74
C PRO A 37 -10.56 29.81 13.30
N GLU A 38 -10.94 30.93 13.92
CA GLU A 38 -12.16 31.67 13.60
C GLU A 38 -12.15 32.33 12.22
N ARG A 39 -10.97 32.46 11.62
CA ARG A 39 -10.76 33.10 10.31
C ARG A 39 -10.16 32.16 9.26
N CYS A 40 -9.80 30.95 9.65
CA CYS A 40 -9.14 29.96 8.82
C CYS A 40 -10.04 28.75 8.58
N TYR A 41 -11.12 28.94 7.84
CA TYR A 41 -12.04 27.87 7.48
C TYR A 41 -12.24 27.82 5.98
N TYR A 42 -12.57 26.65 5.51
CA TYR A 42 -12.87 26.43 4.09
C TYR A 42 -14.24 27.01 3.76
N THR A 43 -14.28 27.86 2.75
CA THR A 43 -15.51 28.52 2.29
C THR A 43 -16.02 27.93 1.00
N GLN A 44 -15.19 27.17 0.28
CA GLN A 44 -15.52 26.67 -1.04
C GLN A 44 -14.91 25.30 -1.30
N ILE A 45 -15.71 24.42 -1.89
CA ILE A 45 -15.26 23.18 -2.52
C ILE A 45 -15.46 23.34 -4.01
N THR A 46 -14.42 23.13 -4.79
CA THR A 46 -14.50 23.22 -6.26
C THR A 46 -15.08 21.95 -6.87
N ASP A 47 -15.40 22.00 -8.17
CA ASP A 47 -15.73 20.80 -8.95
C ASP A 47 -14.52 20.13 -9.60
N ILE A 48 -13.31 20.59 -9.27
CA ILE A 48 -12.05 20.07 -9.81
C ILE A 48 -11.71 18.76 -9.07
N PRO A 49 -11.64 17.62 -9.77
CA PRO A 49 -11.33 16.34 -9.13
C PRO A 49 -9.84 16.21 -8.78
N GLY A 50 -9.54 15.66 -7.61
CA GLY A 50 -8.19 15.26 -7.18
C GLY A 50 -7.81 13.85 -7.60
N LEU A 51 -8.73 13.13 -8.22
CA LEU A 51 -8.56 11.81 -8.80
C LEU A 51 -9.62 11.60 -9.88
N GLN A 52 -9.22 11.17 -11.06
CA GLN A 52 -10.11 10.81 -12.15
C GLN A 52 -9.88 9.36 -12.56
N VAL A 53 -10.97 8.62 -12.76
CA VAL A 53 -10.94 7.23 -13.19
C VAL A 53 -11.68 7.11 -14.51
N ASN A 54 -11.05 6.51 -15.50
CA ASN A 54 -11.64 6.29 -16.81
C ASN A 54 -11.40 4.88 -17.32
N HIS A 55 -12.42 4.24 -17.87
CA HIS A 55 -12.31 2.95 -18.53
C HIS A 55 -12.01 3.15 -20.01
N TYR A 56 -10.96 2.51 -20.50
CA TYR A 56 -10.60 2.51 -21.91
C TYR A 56 -10.40 1.09 -22.41
N GLY A 57 -11.29 0.63 -23.25
CA GLY A 57 -11.31 -0.76 -23.70
C GLY A 57 -11.47 -1.73 -22.53
N LYS A 58 -10.48 -2.62 -22.37
CA LYS A 58 -10.42 -3.56 -21.22
C LYS A 58 -9.57 -3.02 -20.06
N GLY A 59 -9.02 -1.84 -20.21
CA GLY A 59 -8.11 -1.24 -19.24
C GLY A 59 -8.76 -0.14 -18.40
N LEU A 60 -8.02 0.29 -17.40
CA LEU A 60 -8.39 1.36 -16.48
C LEU A 60 -7.29 2.44 -16.51
N GLY A 61 -7.68 3.66 -16.82
CA GLY A 61 -6.84 4.85 -16.70
C GLY A 61 -7.16 5.58 -15.40
N ILE A 62 -6.14 5.88 -14.61
CA ILE A 62 -6.28 6.63 -13.36
C ILE A 62 -5.37 7.84 -13.44
N LEU A 63 -5.94 9.02 -13.36
CA LEU A 63 -5.21 10.28 -13.31
C LEU A 63 -5.29 10.87 -11.91
N ILE A 64 -4.14 11.10 -11.30
CA ILE A 64 -3.99 11.81 -10.04
C ILE A 64 -3.25 13.10 -10.37
N PRO A 65 -3.90 14.29 -10.28
CA PRO A 65 -3.30 15.56 -10.71
C PRO A 65 -2.31 16.16 -9.68
N TRP A 66 -1.85 15.37 -8.74
CA TRP A 66 -0.87 15.73 -7.72
C TRP A 66 0.05 14.53 -7.43
N THR A 67 1.05 14.67 -6.56
CA THR A 67 2.12 13.69 -6.37
C THR A 67 2.04 12.95 -5.02
N PRO A 68 1.06 12.03 -4.82
CA PRO A 68 0.89 11.34 -3.53
C PRO A 68 2.11 10.53 -3.10
N GLY A 69 2.82 9.90 -4.04
CA GLY A 69 4.02 9.14 -3.74
C GLY A 69 5.15 10.02 -3.18
N LEU A 70 5.37 11.21 -3.77
CA LEU A 70 6.35 12.17 -3.27
C LEU A 70 5.96 12.69 -1.90
N LEU A 71 4.68 13.02 -1.71
CA LEU A 71 4.16 13.49 -0.43
C LEU A 71 4.34 12.43 0.67
N TYR A 72 4.04 11.17 0.37
CA TYR A 72 4.25 10.08 1.31
C TYR A 72 5.72 9.86 1.63
N TYR A 73 6.58 9.88 0.62
CA TYR A 73 8.03 9.73 0.80
C TYR A 73 8.61 10.83 1.70
N ARG A 74 8.19 12.09 1.51
CA ARG A 74 8.70 13.22 2.26
C ARG A 74 8.13 13.34 3.68
N ASP A 75 6.81 13.17 3.81
CA ASP A 75 6.09 13.55 5.04
C ASP A 75 5.46 12.35 5.77
N GLY A 76 5.36 11.18 5.14
CA GLY A 76 4.92 9.93 5.76
C GLY A 76 3.45 9.91 6.23
N TYR A 77 2.57 10.72 5.66
CA TYR A 77 1.16 10.80 6.10
C TYR A 77 0.42 9.46 5.93
N ALA A 78 -0.11 8.95 7.01
CA ALA A 78 -0.84 7.69 7.04
C ALA A 78 -2.09 7.67 6.14
N ASN A 79 -2.77 8.80 5.95
CA ASN A 79 -3.91 8.91 5.06
C ASN A 79 -3.49 8.83 3.58
N THR A 80 -2.32 9.36 3.21
CA THR A 80 -1.77 9.20 1.85
C THR A 80 -1.44 7.74 1.57
N PHE A 81 -0.86 7.03 2.54
CA PHE A 81 -0.64 5.59 2.43
C PHE A 81 -1.95 4.81 2.20
N ARG A 82 -2.98 5.08 3.03
CA ARG A 82 -4.30 4.43 2.88
C ARG A 82 -4.96 4.76 1.55
N PHE A 83 -4.86 6.00 1.09
CA PHE A 83 -5.34 6.42 -0.22
C PHE A 83 -4.70 5.62 -1.35
N MET A 84 -3.36 5.50 -1.36
CA MET A 84 -2.64 4.74 -2.39
C MET A 84 -3.00 3.26 -2.33
N ARG A 85 -3.12 2.68 -1.14
CA ARG A 85 -3.57 1.30 -0.99
C ARG A 85 -4.99 1.09 -1.50
N ASP A 86 -5.93 1.93 -1.11
CA ASP A 86 -7.32 1.86 -1.58
C ASP A 86 -7.42 2.00 -3.10
N LEU A 87 -6.58 2.85 -3.70
CA LEU A 87 -6.49 3.03 -5.14
C LEU A 87 -6.07 1.74 -5.83
N LEU A 88 -5.03 1.09 -5.35
CA LEU A 88 -4.51 -0.15 -5.94
C LEU A 88 -5.46 -1.32 -5.71
N GLU A 89 -5.93 -1.52 -4.49
CA GLU A 89 -6.74 -2.68 -4.12
C GLU A 89 -8.20 -2.57 -4.58
N ASN A 90 -8.84 -1.42 -4.34
CA ASN A 90 -10.28 -1.27 -4.53
C ASN A 90 -10.68 -0.66 -5.88
N ILE A 91 -9.80 0.12 -6.52
CA ILE A 91 -10.07 0.72 -7.82
C ILE A 91 -9.36 -0.04 -8.94
N ALA A 92 -8.07 -0.26 -8.81
CA ALA A 92 -7.30 -0.99 -9.83
C ALA A 92 -7.45 -2.52 -9.72
N GLY A 93 -7.99 -3.04 -8.61
CA GLY A 93 -8.22 -4.47 -8.41
C GLY A 93 -6.94 -5.29 -8.27
N ILE A 94 -5.82 -4.65 -7.90
CA ILE A 94 -4.53 -5.31 -7.71
C ILE A 94 -4.53 -6.00 -6.35
N LYS A 95 -4.56 -7.33 -6.37
CA LYS A 95 -4.41 -8.14 -5.16
C LYS A 95 -2.94 -8.43 -4.93
N ASN A 96 -2.46 -8.07 -3.77
CA ASN A 96 -1.09 -8.35 -3.32
C ASN A 96 -1.12 -9.18 -2.04
N VAL A 97 0.05 -9.37 -1.42
CA VAL A 97 0.14 -9.97 -0.10
C VAL A 97 -0.58 -9.09 0.90
N GLU A 98 -1.62 -9.63 1.51
CA GLU A 98 -2.34 -8.98 2.60
C GLU A 98 -1.68 -9.38 3.92
N GLY A 99 -1.50 -8.44 4.80
CA GLY A 99 -0.98 -8.70 6.12
C GLY A 99 -1.64 -7.84 7.19
N ALA A 100 -1.78 -8.38 8.39
CA ALA A 100 -2.29 -7.62 9.52
C ALA A 100 -1.92 -8.27 10.86
N PRO A 101 -1.76 -7.49 11.90
CA PRO A 101 -1.35 -6.08 11.87
C PRO A 101 0.18 -5.97 11.84
N PHE A 102 0.73 -5.28 10.86
CA PHE A 102 2.15 -4.96 10.90
C PHE A 102 2.39 -3.49 10.53
N SER A 103 3.51 -2.97 11.00
CA SER A 103 3.94 -1.61 10.74
C SER A 103 4.17 -1.38 9.24
N PRO A 104 3.84 -0.21 8.68
CA PRO A 104 4.26 0.15 7.32
C PRO A 104 5.79 0.17 7.13
N MET A 105 6.55 0.07 8.23
CA MET A 105 8.00 -0.12 8.22
C MET A 105 8.42 -1.57 7.92
N ILE A 106 7.49 -2.51 7.84
CA ILE A 106 7.72 -3.87 7.33
C ILE A 106 7.29 -3.91 5.86
N GLU A 107 8.26 -3.95 4.98
CA GLU A 107 7.99 -4.11 3.56
C GLU A 107 7.79 -5.60 3.24
N VAL A 108 6.73 -5.90 2.49
CA VAL A 108 6.44 -7.26 2.05
C VAL A 108 6.40 -7.29 0.54
N SER A 109 7.20 -8.14 -0.05
CA SER A 109 7.19 -8.40 -1.49
C SER A 109 7.07 -9.89 -1.76
N SER A 110 6.54 -10.25 -2.92
CA SER A 110 6.48 -11.65 -3.34
C SER A 110 6.83 -11.76 -4.83
N GLY A 111 7.54 -12.83 -5.16
CA GLY A 111 7.89 -13.17 -6.53
C GLY A 111 7.73 -14.66 -6.77
N MET A 112 7.12 -15.00 -7.89
CA MET A 112 7.00 -16.39 -8.35
C MET A 112 8.04 -16.68 -9.39
N GLU A 113 8.68 -17.84 -9.31
CA GLU A 113 9.55 -18.36 -10.35
C GLU A 113 8.78 -18.49 -11.66
N ARG A 114 9.48 -18.30 -12.80
CA ARG A 114 8.88 -18.36 -14.14
C ARG A 114 8.12 -19.65 -14.42
N GLU A 115 8.60 -20.77 -13.92
CA GLU A 115 7.98 -22.10 -14.10
C GLU A 115 6.86 -22.37 -13.08
N GLY A 116 6.66 -21.48 -12.12
CA GLY A 116 5.60 -21.54 -11.12
C GLY A 116 5.74 -22.69 -10.13
N ARG A 117 6.98 -23.15 -9.89
CA ARG A 117 7.29 -24.21 -8.91
C ARG A 117 7.51 -23.65 -7.51
N HIS A 118 7.92 -22.39 -7.45
CA HIS A 118 8.27 -21.75 -6.20
C HIS A 118 7.78 -20.31 -6.13
N THR A 119 7.45 -19.87 -4.95
CA THR A 119 7.22 -18.46 -4.63
C THR A 119 8.13 -18.08 -3.47
N LEU A 120 8.82 -16.95 -3.59
CA LEU A 120 9.55 -16.32 -2.51
C LEU A 120 8.75 -15.13 -2.00
N ILE A 121 8.49 -15.09 -0.69
CA ILE A 121 7.93 -13.94 -0.01
C ILE A 121 9.06 -13.35 0.84
N GLN A 122 9.27 -12.06 0.75
CA GLN A 122 10.34 -11.35 1.45
C GLN A 122 9.73 -10.30 2.38
N LEU A 123 10.19 -10.30 3.62
CA LEU A 123 9.91 -9.27 4.60
C LEU A 123 11.19 -8.50 4.88
N VAL A 124 11.15 -7.19 4.76
CA VAL A 124 12.25 -6.29 5.12
C VAL A 124 11.79 -5.42 6.28
N ASN A 125 12.52 -5.50 7.38
CA ASN A 125 12.20 -4.79 8.61
C ASN A 125 12.97 -3.47 8.67
N ASN A 126 12.31 -2.39 8.29
CA ASN A 126 12.85 -1.03 8.28
C ASN A 126 12.57 -0.25 9.59
N THR A 127 12.17 -0.92 10.68
CA THR A 127 11.87 -0.23 11.95
C THR A 127 13.07 0.47 12.57
N GLY A 128 14.29 0.12 12.15
CA GLY A 128 15.52 0.80 12.54
C GLY A 128 15.92 1.97 11.61
N HIS A 129 15.14 2.25 10.58
CA HIS A 129 15.45 3.32 9.64
C HIS A 129 15.08 4.70 10.21
N PHE A 130 16.04 5.61 10.23
CA PHE A 130 15.82 7.00 10.65
C PHE A 130 16.66 7.96 9.78
N GLY A 131 15.97 8.72 8.94
CA GLY A 131 16.62 9.60 7.96
C GLY A 131 17.48 8.84 6.97
N THR A 132 18.81 9.02 7.01
CA THR A 132 19.77 8.31 6.18
C THR A 132 20.50 7.18 6.93
N SER A 133 20.12 6.93 8.18
CA SER A 133 20.79 5.97 9.07
C SER A 133 19.93 4.73 9.28
N TYR A 134 20.60 3.59 9.47
CA TYR A 134 19.97 2.32 9.79
C TYR A 134 20.52 1.81 11.12
N PHE A 135 19.66 1.73 12.11
CA PHE A 135 19.94 1.14 13.41
C PHE A 135 19.44 -0.31 13.46
N GLN A 136 19.78 -0.99 14.52
CA GLN A 136 19.22 -2.34 14.76
C GLN A 136 17.69 -2.27 14.74
N PRO A 137 17.01 -3.04 13.91
CA PRO A 137 15.54 -3.01 13.83
C PRO A 137 14.92 -3.56 15.11
N VAL A 138 13.72 -3.09 15.40
CA VAL A 138 12.90 -3.66 16.46
C VAL A 138 12.38 -5.01 16.00
N PRO A 139 12.58 -6.11 16.76
CA PRO A 139 12.03 -7.41 16.42
C PRO A 139 10.50 -7.36 16.29
N VAL A 140 9.96 -7.90 15.21
CA VAL A 140 8.52 -7.99 14.97
C VAL A 140 8.12 -9.45 14.89
N TYR A 141 7.13 -9.83 15.69
CA TYR A 141 6.63 -11.20 15.82
C TYR A 141 5.16 -11.29 15.44
N GLY A 142 4.73 -12.49 15.02
CA GLY A 142 3.33 -12.79 14.77
C GLY A 142 2.74 -12.06 13.56
N ILE A 143 3.52 -11.82 12.52
CA ILE A 143 3.06 -11.19 11.28
C ILE A 143 2.18 -12.18 10.53
N SER A 144 0.90 -11.89 10.43
CA SER A 144 -0.05 -12.71 9.66
C SER A 144 -0.06 -12.27 8.21
N LEU A 145 0.19 -13.19 7.30
CA LEU A 145 0.21 -12.96 5.86
C LEU A 145 -0.87 -13.79 5.17
N LYS A 146 -1.51 -13.18 4.17
CA LYS A 146 -2.42 -13.85 3.24
C LYS A 146 -2.02 -13.48 1.82
N LEU A 147 -1.94 -14.44 0.95
CA LEU A 147 -1.62 -14.21 -0.45
C LEU A 147 -2.42 -15.13 -1.37
N PRO A 148 -2.78 -14.66 -2.57
CA PRO A 148 -3.35 -15.50 -3.61
C PRO A 148 -2.39 -16.64 -3.94
N CYS A 149 -2.88 -17.88 -3.93
CA CYS A 149 -2.08 -19.07 -4.13
C CYS A 149 -2.92 -20.12 -4.84
N SER A 150 -2.84 -20.18 -6.17
CA SER A 150 -3.69 -21.05 -7.01
C SER A 150 -3.43 -22.54 -6.83
N LYS A 151 -2.21 -22.91 -6.39
CA LYS A 151 -1.82 -24.30 -6.11
C LYS A 151 -1.59 -24.50 -4.63
N LYS A 152 -1.96 -25.66 -4.10
CA LYS A 152 -1.65 -26.02 -2.71
C LYS A 152 -0.13 -26.20 -2.57
N PRO A 153 0.53 -25.51 -1.63
CA PRO A 153 1.94 -25.74 -1.34
C PRO A 153 2.22 -27.17 -0.88
N VAL A 154 3.39 -27.68 -1.24
CA VAL A 154 3.96 -28.90 -0.69
C VAL A 154 4.65 -28.57 0.63
N THR A 155 5.48 -27.51 0.62
CA THR A 155 6.18 -27.02 1.81
C THR A 155 6.21 -25.49 1.84
N VAL A 156 6.27 -24.95 3.06
CA VAL A 156 6.54 -23.54 3.32
C VAL A 156 7.64 -23.48 4.38
N SER A 157 8.73 -22.78 4.11
CA SER A 157 9.88 -22.72 5.03
C SER A 157 10.47 -21.31 5.15
N SER A 158 11.05 -21.04 6.33
CA SER A 158 11.83 -19.84 6.59
C SER A 158 13.24 -20.00 6.01
N GLN A 159 13.69 -19.00 5.29
CA GLN A 159 15.05 -18.98 4.73
C GLN A 159 16.11 -18.60 5.77
N THR A 160 15.73 -17.85 6.79
CA THR A 160 16.65 -17.45 7.86
C THR A 160 16.90 -18.57 8.87
N THR A 161 15.89 -19.38 9.17
CA THR A 161 15.99 -20.46 10.18
C THR A 161 16.07 -21.85 9.57
N GLY A 162 15.71 -22.03 8.30
CA GLY A 162 15.58 -23.32 7.63
C GLY A 162 14.40 -24.18 8.14
N LYS A 163 13.55 -23.65 9.01
CA LYS A 163 12.43 -24.40 9.60
C LYS A 163 11.18 -24.30 8.74
N GLU A 164 10.37 -25.34 8.77
CA GLU A 164 9.04 -25.32 8.20
C GLU A 164 8.14 -24.35 8.96
N ILE A 165 7.29 -23.65 8.19
CA ILE A 165 6.30 -22.69 8.68
C ILE A 165 4.92 -23.33 8.53
N PRO A 166 4.15 -23.48 9.62
CA PRO A 166 2.76 -23.90 9.53
C PRO A 166 1.93 -22.94 8.68
N TYR A 167 1.11 -23.49 7.82
CA TYR A 167 0.26 -22.70 6.94
C TYR A 167 -1.13 -23.31 6.80
N LEU A 168 -2.09 -22.47 6.41
CA LEU A 168 -3.42 -22.87 5.95
C LEU A 168 -3.54 -22.51 4.47
N TRP A 169 -3.98 -23.47 3.67
CA TRP A 169 -4.33 -23.21 2.28
C TRP A 169 -5.81 -23.55 2.06
N GLU A 170 -6.59 -22.52 1.70
CA GLU A 170 -8.03 -22.64 1.54
C GLU A 170 -8.52 -21.66 0.47
N GLY A 171 -9.41 -22.13 -0.41
CA GLY A 171 -10.05 -21.28 -1.42
C GLY A 171 -9.08 -20.53 -2.34
N GLY A 172 -7.89 -21.10 -2.62
CA GLY A 172 -6.87 -20.43 -3.42
C GLY A 172 -6.11 -19.33 -2.70
N THR A 173 -6.14 -19.36 -1.36
CA THR A 173 -5.41 -18.43 -0.49
C THR A 173 -4.47 -19.20 0.42
N LEU A 174 -3.24 -18.77 0.49
CA LEU A 174 -2.25 -19.22 1.47
C LEU A 174 -2.24 -18.24 2.65
N SER A 175 -2.44 -18.76 3.86
CA SER A 175 -2.40 -18.01 5.12
C SER A 175 -1.32 -18.59 6.02
N LEU A 176 -0.46 -17.72 6.57
CA LEU A 176 0.63 -18.12 7.46
C LEU A 176 0.96 -17.01 8.46
N THR A 177 1.68 -17.35 9.51
CA THR A 177 2.18 -16.40 10.50
C THR A 177 3.68 -16.57 10.61
N VAL A 178 4.42 -15.46 10.57
CA VAL A 178 5.88 -15.43 10.59
C VAL A 178 6.41 -14.35 11.51
N ASP A 179 7.65 -14.50 11.88
CA ASP A 179 8.40 -13.53 12.67
C ASP A 179 9.49 -12.89 11.79
N CYS A 180 9.76 -11.62 12.01
CA CYS A 180 10.89 -10.90 11.40
C CYS A 180 11.70 -10.21 12.52
N PRO A 181 12.49 -10.97 13.29
CA PRO A 181 13.23 -10.43 14.43
C PRO A 181 14.45 -9.61 14.03
N GLY A 182 14.97 -9.80 12.84
CA GLY A 182 16.12 -9.08 12.28
C GLY A 182 15.73 -8.13 11.15
N TYR A 183 16.68 -7.84 10.29
CA TYR A 183 16.48 -6.97 9.12
C TYR A 183 15.62 -7.61 8.03
N PHE A 184 15.63 -8.93 7.96
CA PHE A 184 15.03 -9.66 6.85
C PHE A 184 14.50 -11.03 7.29
N GLU A 185 13.39 -11.45 6.67
CA GLU A 185 12.92 -12.84 6.65
C GLU A 185 12.49 -13.20 5.22
N GLY A 186 12.93 -14.34 4.75
CA GLY A 186 12.52 -14.93 3.48
C GLY A 186 11.66 -16.17 3.71
N ILE A 187 10.54 -16.25 3.03
CA ILE A 187 9.63 -17.40 3.11
C ILE A 187 9.60 -18.08 1.75
N PHE A 188 10.04 -19.31 1.71
CA PHE A 188 10.06 -20.12 0.51
C PHE A 188 8.84 -21.03 0.45
N VAL A 189 8.05 -20.89 -0.59
CA VAL A 189 6.83 -21.67 -0.85
C VAL A 189 7.11 -22.58 -2.03
N GLN A 190 7.03 -23.89 -1.83
CA GLN A 190 7.22 -24.90 -2.87
C GLN A 190 5.88 -25.54 -3.27
N TYR A 191 5.67 -25.73 -4.57
CA TYR A 191 4.44 -26.32 -5.14
C TYR A 191 4.69 -27.69 -5.76
#